data_a59df46ed624ec8cc5b57a0271dc5fe9
#
_entry.id   a59df46ed624ec8cc5b57a0271dc5fe9
#
_cell.length_a   1.000
_cell.length_b   1.000
_cell.length_c   1.000
_cell.angle_alpha   90.00
_cell.angle_beta   90.00
_cell.angle_gamma   90.00
#
_symmetry.space_group_name_H-M   'P 1'
#
loop_
_entity.id
_entity.type
_entity.pdbx_description
1 polymer ?
#
loop_
_entity_poly.entity_id
_entity_poly.type
_entity_poly.pdbx_seq_one_letter_code
_entity_poly.pdbx_strand_id
1 'polypeptide(L)'
;VEDEPLIAMMLEDFLDILGKSVAGTADCVADALPQIAEGGIDAAILDVNLRAGEKSWPIADALADAGIPFVLATGGSGDAVEPKHRDRPVLSKPFTMDGVEKALAQLA
;
A
#
# COMPACT_ATOMS: atom_id res chain seq x y z
N VAL A 1 -2.07 -2.97 -1.60
CA VAL A 1 -3.46 -3.27 -1.22
C VAL A 1 -4.36 -2.19 -1.80
N GLU A 2 -5.26 -2.58 -2.69
CA GLU A 2 -6.12 -1.66 -3.42
C GLU A 2 -7.42 -2.38 -3.79
N ASP A 3 -8.56 -1.77 -3.48
CA ASP A 3 -9.86 -2.38 -3.74
C ASP A 3 -10.44 -2.06 -5.13
N GLU A 4 -9.85 -1.14 -5.88
CA GLU A 4 -10.28 -0.83 -7.24
C GLU A 4 -9.41 -1.58 -8.25
N PRO A 5 -9.98 -2.55 -9.02
CA PRO A 5 -9.18 -3.38 -9.92
C PRO A 5 -8.37 -2.61 -10.95
N LEU A 6 -8.93 -1.54 -11.50
CA LEU A 6 -8.22 -0.73 -12.51
C LEU A 6 -7.02 -0.01 -11.92
N ILE A 7 -7.15 0.49 -10.68
CA ILE A 7 -6.04 1.16 -10.01
C ILE A 7 -4.98 0.14 -9.62
N ALA A 8 -5.39 -1.04 -9.16
CA ALA A 8 -4.45 -2.12 -8.84
C ALA A 8 -3.63 -2.52 -10.07
N MET A 9 -4.27 -2.67 -11.23
CA MET A 9 -3.58 -2.96 -12.48
C MET A 9 -2.58 -1.87 -12.87
N MET A 10 -2.96 -0.62 -12.69
CA MET A 10 -2.10 0.52 -12.98
C MET A 10 -0.86 0.50 -12.09
N LEU A 11 -1.03 0.20 -10.81
CA LEU A 11 0.09 0.09 -9.88
C LEU A 11 1.02 -1.08 -10.25
N GLU A 12 0.46 -2.21 -10.64
CA GLU A 12 1.26 -3.35 -11.10
C GLU A 12 2.11 -2.98 -12.31
N ASP A 13 1.52 -2.26 -13.28
CA ASP A 13 2.25 -1.81 -14.47
C ASP A 13 3.37 -0.84 -14.09
N PHE A 14 3.11 0.11 -13.21
CA PHE A 14 4.13 1.05 -12.74
C PHE A 14 5.29 0.32 -12.05
N LEU A 15 4.97 -0.63 -11.19
CA LEU A 15 5.99 -1.38 -10.47
C LEU A 15 6.85 -2.22 -11.43
N ASP A 16 6.23 -2.82 -12.43
CA ASP A 16 6.95 -3.58 -13.45
C ASP A 16 7.93 -2.69 -14.23
N ILE A 17 7.47 -1.51 -14.65
CA ILE A 17 8.32 -0.54 -15.35
C ILE A 17 9.49 -0.10 -14.47
N LEU A 18 9.27 0.05 -13.17
CA LEU A 18 10.30 0.45 -12.21
C LEU A 18 11.24 -0.69 -11.82
N GLY A 19 11.08 -1.87 -12.39
CA GLY A 19 11.92 -3.03 -12.12
C GLY A 19 11.57 -3.76 -10.83
N LYS A 20 10.36 -3.56 -10.31
CA LYS A 20 9.89 -4.23 -9.10
C LYS A 20 9.04 -5.44 -9.46
N SER A 21 9.08 -6.45 -8.62
CA SER A 21 8.21 -7.62 -8.77
C SER A 21 7.02 -7.51 -7.83
N VAL A 22 5.82 -7.77 -8.34
CA VAL A 22 4.62 -7.76 -7.52
C VAL A 22 4.48 -9.13 -6.85
N ALA A 23 4.64 -9.17 -5.53
CA ALA A 23 4.53 -10.41 -4.77
C ALA A 23 3.09 -10.88 -4.67
N GLY A 24 2.14 -9.94 -4.67
CA GLY A 24 0.72 -10.25 -4.61
C GLY A 24 -0.10 -8.99 -4.49
N THR A 25 -1.40 -9.13 -4.66
CA THR A 25 -2.36 -8.04 -4.49
C THR A 25 -3.46 -8.48 -3.52
N ALA A 26 -4.09 -7.51 -2.88
CA ALA A 26 -5.21 -7.78 -1.99
C ALA A 26 -6.19 -6.61 -2.08
N ASP A 27 -7.45 -6.88 -1.90
CA ASP A 27 -8.50 -5.87 -1.97
C ASP A 27 -9.24 -5.67 -0.64
N CYS A 28 -8.87 -6.41 0.38
CA CYS A 28 -9.45 -6.30 1.72
C CYS A 28 -8.46 -6.81 2.77
N VAL A 29 -8.78 -6.56 4.04
CA VAL A 29 -7.95 -7.01 5.17
C VAL A 29 -7.82 -8.54 5.18
N ALA A 30 -8.92 -9.26 4.96
CA ALA A 30 -8.93 -10.72 5.00
C ALA A 30 -8.00 -11.35 3.96
N ASP A 31 -7.83 -10.72 2.80
CA ASP A 31 -6.95 -11.20 1.75
C ASP A 31 -5.48 -10.82 2.00
N ALA A 32 -5.26 -9.67 2.63
CA ALA A 32 -3.92 -9.15 2.83
C ALA A 32 -3.17 -9.86 3.97
N LEU A 33 -3.83 -10.12 5.08
CA LEU A 33 -3.19 -10.68 6.26
C LEU A 33 -2.48 -12.02 6.00
N PRO A 34 -3.10 -12.99 5.28
CA PRO A 34 -2.41 -14.24 4.98
C PRO A 34 -1.16 -14.06 4.13
N GLN A 35 -1.17 -13.12 3.19
CA GLN A 35 -0.02 -12.84 2.35
C GLN A 35 1.15 -12.28 3.16
N ILE A 36 0.86 -11.42 4.13
CA ILE A 36 1.87 -10.87 5.03
C ILE A 36 2.45 -11.98 5.89
N ALA A 37 1.62 -12.88 6.39
CA ALA A 37 2.04 -14.01 7.22
C ALA A 37 2.95 -14.98 6.48
N GLU A 38 2.75 -15.14 5.16
CA GLU A 38 3.61 -15.99 4.34
C GLU A 38 5.03 -15.44 4.20
N GLY A 39 5.19 -14.13 4.32
CA GLY A 39 6.49 -13.48 4.18
C GLY A 39 6.92 -13.29 2.73
N GLY A 40 8.19 -12.95 2.52
CA GLY A 40 8.72 -12.74 1.17
C GLY A 40 8.36 -11.39 0.56
N ILE A 41 7.79 -10.47 1.35
CA ILE A 41 7.42 -9.13 0.90
C ILE A 41 8.47 -8.14 1.38
N ASP A 42 9.01 -7.35 0.46
CA ASP A 42 10.03 -6.35 0.78
C ASP A 42 9.43 -4.97 1.08
N ALA A 43 8.28 -4.67 0.51
CA ALA A 43 7.59 -3.40 0.70
C ALA A 43 6.13 -3.54 0.27
N ALA A 44 5.29 -2.60 0.70
CA ALA A 44 3.88 -2.61 0.35
C ALA A 44 3.39 -1.19 0.04
N ILE A 45 2.38 -1.11 -0.82
CA ILE A 45 1.59 0.10 -1.03
C ILE A 45 0.21 -0.22 -0.49
N LEU A 46 -0.25 0.58 0.46
CA LEU A 46 -1.45 0.31 1.23
C LEU A 46 -2.45 1.46 1.11
N ASP A 47 -3.61 1.18 0.50
CA ASP A 47 -4.70 2.15 0.46
C ASP A 47 -5.27 2.30 1.87
N VAL A 48 -5.50 3.52 2.32
CA VAL A 48 -6.05 3.80 3.65
C VAL A 48 -7.49 3.33 3.76
N ASN A 49 -8.30 3.58 2.73
CA ASN A 49 -9.71 3.18 2.71
C ASN A 49 -9.94 2.06 1.71
N LEU A 50 -10.55 0.99 2.16
CA LEU A 50 -10.91 -0.15 1.33
C LEU A 50 -12.43 -0.17 1.11
N ARG A 51 -12.93 -1.17 0.34
CA ARG A 51 -14.35 -1.26 0.02
C ARG A 51 -15.21 -1.37 1.29
N ALA A 52 -16.45 -0.93 1.19
CA ALA A 52 -17.43 -0.96 2.29
C ALA A 52 -16.97 -0.18 3.52
N GLY A 53 -16.11 0.82 3.33
CA GLY A 53 -15.63 1.64 4.44
C GLY A 53 -14.60 0.98 5.33
N GLU A 54 -14.09 -0.19 4.94
CA GLU A 54 -13.07 -0.89 5.71
C GLU A 54 -11.78 -0.06 5.76
N LYS A 55 -11.22 0.09 6.93
CA LYS A 55 -9.93 0.75 7.11
C LYS A 55 -8.81 -0.28 7.06
N SER A 56 -7.67 0.12 6.53
CA SER A 56 -6.54 -0.77 6.34
C SER A 56 -5.59 -0.85 7.53
N TRP A 57 -5.93 -0.26 8.66
CA TRP A 57 -5.05 -0.22 9.84
C TRP A 57 -4.62 -1.59 10.35
N PRO A 58 -5.48 -2.63 10.34
CA PRO A 58 -5.01 -3.98 10.71
C PRO A 58 -3.90 -4.48 9.80
N ILE A 59 -3.95 -4.14 8.51
CA ILE A 59 -2.89 -4.48 7.56
C ILE A 59 -1.61 -3.70 7.88
N ALA A 60 -1.74 -2.41 8.14
CA ALA A 60 -0.61 -1.56 8.50
C ALA A 60 0.07 -2.08 9.77
N ASP A 61 -0.70 -2.47 10.76
CA ASP A 61 -0.17 -3.03 12.01
C ASP A 61 0.59 -4.33 11.74
N ALA A 62 0.05 -5.21 10.91
CA ALA A 62 0.71 -6.47 10.57
C ALA A 62 2.01 -6.24 9.80
N LEU A 63 2.03 -5.29 8.87
CA LEU A 63 3.24 -4.92 8.14
C LEU A 63 4.31 -4.38 9.09
N ALA A 64 3.92 -3.50 10.00
CA ALA A 64 4.83 -2.94 10.98
C ALA A 64 5.41 -4.03 11.88
N ASP A 65 4.57 -4.94 12.36
CA ASP A 65 5.01 -6.06 13.20
C ASP A 65 5.96 -7.00 12.48
N ALA A 66 5.78 -7.17 11.18
CA ALA A 66 6.65 -8.01 10.35
C ALA A 66 7.93 -7.28 9.91
N GLY A 67 8.06 -5.99 10.22
CA GLY A 67 9.22 -5.21 9.80
C GLY A 67 9.21 -4.86 8.30
N ILE A 68 8.05 -4.88 7.65
CA ILE A 68 7.90 -4.58 6.23
C ILE A 68 7.60 -3.10 6.06
N PRO A 69 8.44 -2.32 5.37
CA PRO A 69 8.15 -0.91 5.11
C PRO A 69 6.98 -0.76 4.13
N PHE A 70 6.17 0.27 4.32
CA PHE A 70 5.02 0.49 3.45
C PHE A 70 4.73 1.98 3.23
N VAL A 71 4.04 2.25 2.12
CA VAL A 71 3.56 3.58 1.73
C VAL A 71 2.04 3.58 1.90
N LEU A 72 1.51 4.67 2.45
CA LEU A 72 0.07 4.87 2.58
C LEU A 72 -0.45 5.63 1.36
N ALA A 73 -1.49 5.12 0.73
CA ALA A 73 -2.14 5.79 -0.40
C ALA A 73 -3.44 6.42 0.08
N THR A 74 -3.62 7.71 -0.22
CA THR A 74 -4.80 8.46 0.22
C THR A 74 -5.52 9.07 -0.97
N GLY A 75 -6.84 9.16 -0.87
CA GLY A 75 -7.70 9.73 -1.90
C GLY A 75 -7.84 11.23 -1.84
N GLY A 76 -7.23 11.88 -0.85
CA GLY A 76 -7.32 13.33 -0.71
C GLY A 76 -7.18 13.77 0.73
N SER A 77 -7.49 15.04 0.98
CA SER A 77 -7.30 15.68 2.27
C SER A 77 -8.23 15.17 3.39
N GLY A 78 -9.21 14.35 3.05
CA GLY A 78 -10.15 13.82 4.04
C GLY A 78 -9.71 12.54 4.73
N ASP A 79 -8.64 11.92 4.27
CA ASP A 79 -8.18 10.66 4.84
C ASP A 79 -7.30 10.91 6.06
N ALA A 80 -7.78 10.46 7.21
CA ALA A 80 -7.04 10.59 8.46
C ALA A 80 -6.08 9.40 8.62
N VAL A 81 -4.83 9.70 8.91
CA VAL A 81 -3.82 8.67 9.19
C VAL A 81 -3.70 8.48 10.71
N GLU A 82 -3.73 7.22 11.16
CA GLU A 82 -3.54 6.94 12.58
C GLU A 82 -2.20 7.51 13.06
N PRO A 83 -2.14 8.07 14.30
CA PRO A 83 -0.92 8.69 14.81
C PRO A 83 0.32 7.80 14.75
N LYS A 84 0.18 6.50 14.99
CA LYS A 84 1.30 5.57 14.96
C LYS A 84 1.87 5.33 13.57
N HIS A 85 1.16 5.74 12.52
CA HIS A 85 1.59 5.57 11.12
C HIS A 85 1.87 6.89 10.41
N ARG A 86 1.87 8.02 11.13
CA ARG A 86 2.06 9.35 10.52
C ARG A 86 3.42 9.54 9.87
N ASP A 87 4.42 8.79 10.29
CA ASP A 87 5.78 8.91 9.75
C ASP A 87 5.96 8.13 8.44
N ARG A 88 4.95 7.38 8.01
CA ARG A 88 5.04 6.61 6.76
C ARG A 88 4.93 7.53 5.55
N PRO A 89 5.64 7.23 4.45
CA PRO A 89 5.46 7.98 3.22
C PRO A 89 4.01 7.91 2.74
N VAL A 90 3.51 9.00 2.17
CA VAL A 90 2.14 9.08 1.68
C VAL A 90 2.15 9.33 0.19
N LEU A 91 1.32 8.58 -0.53
CA LEU A 91 1.13 8.68 -1.96
C LEU A 91 -0.30 9.15 -2.24
N SER A 92 -0.43 10.31 -2.88
CA SER A 92 -1.75 10.89 -3.17
C SER A 92 -2.33 10.34 -4.48
N LYS A 93 -3.63 10.11 -4.49
CA LYS A 93 -4.35 9.76 -5.73
C LYS A 93 -4.68 11.04 -6.52
N PRO A 94 -4.73 11.01 -7.84
CA PRO A 94 -4.43 9.86 -8.70
C PRO A 94 -2.91 9.57 -8.73
N PHE A 95 -2.59 8.29 -8.86
CA PHE A 95 -1.19 7.86 -8.86
C PHE A 95 -0.50 8.24 -10.17
N THR A 96 0.77 8.67 -10.07
CA THR A 96 1.66 8.82 -11.20
C THR A 96 2.86 7.92 -11.00
N MET A 97 3.50 7.53 -12.09
CA MET A 97 4.70 6.68 -11.99
C MET A 97 5.80 7.38 -11.19
N ASP A 98 5.99 8.68 -11.41
CA ASP A 98 6.96 9.48 -10.68
C ASP A 98 6.65 9.51 -9.17
N GLY A 99 5.38 9.67 -8.82
CA GLY A 99 4.95 9.67 -7.42
C GLY A 99 5.19 8.32 -6.75
N VAL A 100 4.89 7.23 -7.44
CA VAL A 100 5.13 5.87 -6.93
C VAL A 100 6.63 5.64 -6.74
N GLU A 101 7.45 6.02 -7.72
CA GLU A 101 8.89 5.88 -7.63
C GLU A 101 9.46 6.63 -6.44
N LYS A 102 9.05 7.89 -6.25
CA LYS A 102 9.53 8.71 -5.13
C LYS A 102 9.10 8.14 -3.79
N ALA A 103 7.87 7.68 -3.69
CA ALA A 103 7.36 7.11 -2.44
C ALA A 103 8.12 5.83 -2.07
N LEU A 104 8.37 4.95 -3.02
CA LEU A 104 9.13 3.73 -2.79
C LEU A 104 10.59 4.02 -2.45
N ALA A 105 11.20 5.05 -3.05
CA ALA A 105 12.56 5.45 -2.74
C ALA A 105 12.72 5.85 -1.27
N GLN A 106 11.69 6.37 -0.65
CA GLN A 106 11.72 6.75 0.77
C GLN A 106 11.78 5.53 1.69
N LEU A 107 11.41 4.35 1.19
CA LEU A 107 11.44 3.11 1.97
C LEU A 107 12.82 2.42 1.95
N ALA A 108 13.67 2.82 1.03
CA ALA A 108 14.98 2.18 0.85
C ALA A 108 16.00 2.62 1.91
#